data_af3ae06ecac50bdd8124eb2a68983a11
#
_entry.id   af3ae06ecac50bdd8124eb2a68983a11
#
_cell.length_a   1.000
_cell.length_b   1.000
_cell.length_c   1.000
_cell.angle_alpha   90.00
_cell.angle_beta   90.00
_cell.angle_gamma   90.00
#
_symmetry.space_group_name_H-M   'P 1'
#
loop_
_entity.id
_entity.type
_entity.pdbx_description
1 polymer ?
#
loop_
_entity_poly.entity_id
_entity_poly.type
_entity_poly.pdbx_seq_one_letter_code
_entity_poly.pdbx_strand_id
1 'polypeptide(L)'
;MSTTMPPPPQVTEADILQFLTAARATIAEVPVCWLATRSLEGGTNARAVSSSPGPPGSDEWTRRFLVRRSSRKVEEMRAAHLVTLAFQHPSGDRYIAMGGRATINEDPEEMRTMWSRDLDAHFPPGFADANMIVIQVDIDRIEVHVRGLTPEPFGAGRTLLERQPAGSWRFVPAW
;
A
#
# COMPACT_ATOMS: atom_id res chain seq x y z
N MET A 1 7.50 22.33 -41.11
CA MET A 1 6.97 20.96 -41.07
C MET A 1 6.65 20.65 -39.62
N SER A 2 5.35 20.66 -39.27
CA SER A 2 4.92 20.30 -37.89
C SER A 2 4.95 18.77 -37.75
N THR A 3 5.92 18.29 -37.04
CA THR A 3 5.97 16.84 -36.69
C THR A 3 4.94 16.59 -35.61
N THR A 4 3.77 16.15 -36.00
CA THR A 4 2.74 15.67 -35.06
C THR A 4 3.29 14.44 -34.35
N MET A 5 3.54 14.57 -33.06
CA MET A 5 3.95 13.44 -32.21
C MET A 5 2.84 12.38 -32.23
N PRO A 6 3.16 11.11 -32.46
CA PRO A 6 2.14 10.04 -32.42
C PRO A 6 1.46 10.05 -31.06
N PRO A 7 0.13 9.72 -31.00
CA PRO A 7 -0.56 9.62 -29.73
C PRO A 7 0.11 8.57 -28.85
N PRO A 8 0.15 8.80 -27.52
CA PRO A 8 0.72 7.81 -26.61
C PRO A 8 -0.01 6.46 -26.75
N PRO A 9 0.70 5.34 -26.58
CA PRO A 9 0.09 4.02 -26.65
C PRO A 9 -1.07 3.92 -25.66
N GLN A 10 -2.22 3.44 -26.13
CA GLN A 10 -3.38 3.23 -25.28
C GLN A 10 -3.14 2.00 -24.40
N VAL A 11 -3.21 2.18 -23.06
CA VAL A 11 -3.15 1.08 -22.09
C VAL A 11 -4.47 0.30 -22.17
N THR A 12 -4.37 -1.00 -22.38
CA THR A 12 -5.51 -1.92 -22.51
C THR A 12 -5.90 -2.52 -21.15
N GLU A 13 -7.06 -3.18 -21.07
CA GLU A 13 -7.45 -3.94 -19.88
C GLU A 13 -6.46 -5.08 -19.56
N ALA A 14 -5.90 -5.71 -20.60
CA ALA A 14 -4.87 -6.74 -20.44
C ALA A 14 -3.60 -6.18 -19.80
N ASP A 15 -3.17 -4.98 -20.17
CA ASP A 15 -2.03 -4.30 -19.56
C ASP A 15 -2.31 -3.98 -18.08
N ILE A 16 -3.51 -3.49 -17.76
CA ILE A 16 -3.92 -3.22 -16.37
C ILE A 16 -3.85 -4.51 -15.53
N LEU A 17 -4.34 -5.64 -16.06
CA LEU A 17 -4.27 -6.93 -15.37
C LEU A 17 -2.83 -7.38 -15.15
N GLN A 18 -1.93 -7.15 -16.11
CA GLN A 18 -0.50 -7.45 -15.95
C GLN A 18 0.14 -6.57 -14.87
N PHE A 19 -0.14 -5.28 -14.83
CA PHE A 19 0.36 -4.38 -13.79
C PHE A 19 -0.12 -4.79 -12.39
N LEU A 20 -1.39 -5.13 -12.24
CA LEU A 20 -1.95 -5.60 -10.97
C LEU A 20 -1.33 -6.94 -10.54
N THR A 21 -1.10 -7.84 -11.48
CA THR A 21 -0.45 -9.14 -11.22
C THR A 21 0.99 -8.95 -10.74
N ALA A 22 1.75 -8.08 -11.41
CA ALA A 22 3.12 -7.76 -11.00
C ALA A 22 3.18 -7.05 -9.64
N ALA A 23 2.22 -6.16 -9.36
CA ALA A 23 2.10 -5.52 -8.06
C ALA A 23 1.86 -6.54 -6.93
N ARG A 24 0.91 -7.47 -7.11
CA ARG A 24 0.65 -8.56 -6.15
C ARG A 24 1.88 -9.43 -5.90
N ALA A 25 2.55 -9.84 -6.95
CA ALA A 25 3.78 -10.64 -6.84
C ALA A 25 4.86 -9.90 -6.03
N THR A 26 5.08 -8.63 -6.33
CA THR A 26 6.06 -7.81 -5.60
C THR A 26 5.71 -7.67 -4.13
N ILE A 27 4.45 -7.37 -3.79
CA ILE A 27 3.97 -7.22 -2.42
C ILE A 27 4.12 -8.53 -1.63
N ALA A 28 3.85 -9.68 -2.26
CA ALA A 28 3.98 -10.99 -1.61
C ALA A 28 5.44 -11.32 -1.25
N GLU A 29 6.41 -10.82 -2.01
CA GLU A 29 7.84 -11.04 -1.79
C GLU A 29 8.48 -10.01 -0.82
N VAL A 30 7.77 -8.92 -0.51
CA VAL A 30 8.27 -7.82 0.35
C VAL A 30 7.46 -7.74 1.64
N PRO A 31 7.87 -8.43 2.72
CA PRO A 31 7.09 -8.51 3.96
C PRO A 31 7.06 -7.19 4.75
N VAL A 32 8.02 -6.31 4.53
CA VAL A 32 8.13 -5.01 5.20
C VAL A 32 8.05 -3.89 4.17
N CYS A 33 7.14 -2.95 4.39
CA CYS A 33 6.97 -1.77 3.53
C CYS A 33 7.15 -0.48 4.32
N TRP A 34 7.30 0.64 3.62
CA TRP A 34 7.25 1.97 4.20
C TRP A 34 5.82 2.46 4.27
N LEU A 35 5.36 2.80 5.48
CA LEU A 35 4.10 3.52 5.70
C LEU A 35 4.40 5.01 5.77
N ALA A 36 3.86 5.78 4.84
CA ALA A 36 3.90 7.23 4.82
C ALA A 36 2.55 7.81 5.30
N THR A 37 2.60 8.74 6.25
CA THR A 37 1.45 9.43 6.82
C THR A 37 1.72 10.93 6.84
N ARG A 38 0.66 11.75 6.81
CA ARG A 38 0.79 13.19 6.99
C ARG A 38 1.20 13.50 8.43
N SER A 39 2.27 14.27 8.60
CA SER A 39 2.69 14.74 9.92
C SER A 39 1.73 15.79 10.47
N LEU A 40 1.51 15.81 11.77
CA LEU A 40 0.73 16.84 12.46
C LEU A 40 1.44 18.22 12.46
N GLU A 41 2.75 18.20 12.29
CA GLU A 41 3.62 19.40 12.27
C GLU A 41 3.88 19.91 10.85
N GLY A 42 3.28 19.27 9.85
CA GLY A 42 3.52 19.53 8.42
C GLY A 42 4.50 18.53 7.81
N GLY A 43 4.41 18.34 6.49
CA GLY A 43 5.20 17.36 5.75
C GLY A 43 4.71 15.92 5.92
N THR A 44 5.58 14.94 5.72
CA THR A 44 5.29 13.51 5.71
C THR A 44 6.26 12.77 6.62
N ASN A 45 5.74 11.86 7.44
CA ASN A 45 6.52 10.88 8.20
C ASN A 45 6.46 9.52 7.51
N ALA A 46 7.60 8.83 7.39
CA ALA A 46 7.68 7.47 6.88
C ALA A 46 8.35 6.55 7.90
N ARG A 47 7.87 5.31 7.99
CA ARG A 47 8.44 4.26 8.86
C ARG A 47 8.16 2.88 8.29
N ALA A 48 9.04 1.93 8.62
CA ALA A 48 8.85 0.53 8.24
C ALA A 48 7.70 -0.11 9.04
N VAL A 49 6.86 -0.88 8.36
CA VAL A 49 5.79 -1.70 8.96
C VAL A 49 5.70 -3.05 8.24
N SER A 50 5.38 -4.10 8.99
CA SER A 50 4.98 -5.38 8.40
C SER A 50 3.50 -5.34 8.09
N SER A 51 3.13 -5.52 6.82
CA SER A 51 1.74 -5.53 6.40
C SER A 51 1.26 -6.94 6.09
N SER A 52 0.00 -7.23 6.46
CA SER A 52 -0.69 -8.47 6.15
C SER A 52 -1.85 -8.21 5.19
N PRO A 53 -2.35 -9.21 4.46
CA PRO A 53 -3.61 -9.11 3.74
C PRO A 53 -4.78 -8.73 4.66
N GLY A 54 -5.88 -8.27 4.06
CA GLY A 54 -7.14 -8.08 4.77
C GLY A 54 -7.72 -9.39 5.33
N PRO A 55 -8.80 -9.34 6.15
CA PRO A 55 -9.45 -10.54 6.66
C PRO A 55 -10.06 -11.36 5.51
N PRO A 56 -10.35 -12.65 5.73
CA PRO A 56 -11.06 -13.45 4.73
C PRO A 56 -12.36 -12.76 4.27
N GLY A 57 -12.55 -12.71 2.95
CA GLY A 57 -13.71 -12.04 2.33
C GLY A 57 -13.55 -10.53 2.12
N SER A 58 -12.46 -9.92 2.59
CA SER A 58 -12.13 -8.54 2.25
C SER A 58 -11.62 -8.42 0.80
N ASP A 59 -11.52 -7.19 0.34
CA ASP A 59 -10.86 -6.91 -0.93
C ASP A 59 -9.39 -7.36 -0.92
N GLU A 60 -8.90 -7.88 -2.03
CA GLU A 60 -7.52 -8.39 -2.17
C GLU A 60 -6.44 -7.32 -1.94
N TRP A 61 -6.78 -6.05 -2.12
CA TRP A 61 -5.89 -4.91 -1.94
C TRP A 61 -5.95 -4.32 -0.53
N THR A 62 -6.88 -4.77 0.32
CA THR A 62 -6.90 -4.38 1.73
C THR A 62 -5.65 -4.89 2.44
N ARG A 63 -4.99 -3.99 3.18
CA ARG A 63 -3.81 -4.30 3.98
C ARG A 63 -4.06 -3.99 5.44
N ARG A 64 -3.47 -4.80 6.34
CA ARG A 64 -3.58 -4.60 7.80
C ARG A 64 -2.22 -4.64 8.46
N PHE A 65 -2.10 -3.95 9.58
CA PHE A 65 -0.94 -4.03 10.45
C PHE A 65 -1.31 -3.71 11.91
N LEU A 66 -0.60 -4.37 12.84
CA LEU A 66 -0.72 -4.14 14.27
C LEU A 66 0.20 -2.99 14.69
N VAL A 67 -0.31 -2.10 15.53
CA VAL A 67 0.44 -0.96 16.06
C VAL A 67 0.09 -0.70 17.52
N ARG A 68 1.00 -0.06 18.26
CA ARG A 68 0.67 0.48 19.57
C ARG A 68 -0.31 1.65 19.42
N ARG A 69 -1.39 1.62 20.19
CA ARG A 69 -2.43 2.67 20.22
C ARG A 69 -1.84 4.07 20.46
N SER A 70 -0.85 4.17 21.35
CA SER A 70 -0.16 5.43 21.70
C SER A 70 0.91 5.86 20.70
N SER A 71 1.04 5.19 19.56
CA SER A 71 2.06 5.57 18.58
C SER A 71 1.64 6.81 17.77
N ARG A 72 2.61 7.69 17.50
CA ARG A 72 2.40 8.91 16.70
C ARG A 72 1.67 8.66 15.37
N LYS A 73 1.96 7.55 14.68
CA LYS A 73 1.28 7.23 13.42
C LYS A 73 -0.24 7.05 13.56
N VAL A 74 -0.72 6.63 14.73
CA VAL A 74 -2.16 6.51 15.01
C VAL A 74 -2.80 7.89 15.11
N GLU A 75 -2.16 8.84 15.78
CA GLU A 75 -2.64 10.23 15.86
C GLU A 75 -2.63 10.89 14.47
N GLU A 76 -1.58 10.68 13.70
CA GLU A 76 -1.45 11.17 12.33
C GLU A 76 -2.59 10.63 11.44
N MET A 77 -2.91 9.32 11.53
CA MET A 77 -4.01 8.71 10.77
C MET A 77 -5.40 9.11 11.27
N ARG A 78 -5.56 9.43 12.56
CA ARG A 78 -6.80 10.04 13.07
C ARG A 78 -7.03 11.43 12.49
N ALA A 79 -5.97 12.21 12.33
CA ALA A 79 -6.04 13.56 11.76
C ALA A 79 -6.17 13.54 10.23
N ALA A 80 -5.52 12.57 9.55
CA ALA A 80 -5.54 12.45 8.09
C ALA A 80 -5.52 10.97 7.69
N HIS A 81 -6.66 10.48 7.23
CA HIS A 81 -6.84 9.07 6.91
C HIS A 81 -6.08 8.58 5.66
N LEU A 82 -5.60 9.49 4.80
CA LEU A 82 -4.89 9.11 3.58
C LEU A 82 -3.45 8.73 3.91
N VAL A 83 -3.07 7.54 3.45
CA VAL A 83 -1.74 6.96 3.67
C VAL A 83 -1.19 6.37 2.38
N THR A 84 0.14 6.16 2.36
CA THR A 84 0.80 5.42 1.29
C THR A 84 1.63 4.29 1.89
N LEU A 85 1.52 3.10 1.30
CA LEU A 85 2.38 1.95 1.54
C LEU A 85 3.32 1.80 0.35
N ALA A 86 4.63 1.89 0.57
CA ALA A 86 5.62 1.74 -0.50
C ALA A 86 6.45 0.46 -0.28
N PHE A 87 6.47 -0.38 -1.31
CA PHE A 87 7.18 -1.66 -1.35
C PHE A 87 8.33 -1.55 -2.33
N GLN A 88 9.52 -1.85 -1.88
CA GLN A 88 10.73 -1.91 -2.69
C GLN A 88 11.29 -3.32 -2.66
N HIS A 89 11.33 -3.98 -3.81
CA HIS A 89 11.94 -5.29 -3.92
C HIS A 89 13.46 -5.19 -3.78
N PRO A 90 14.12 -6.13 -3.07
CA PRO A 90 15.57 -6.09 -2.84
C PRO A 90 16.43 -6.11 -4.12
N SER A 91 15.91 -6.68 -5.23
CA SER A 91 16.60 -6.65 -6.53
C SER A 91 16.72 -5.25 -7.14
N GLY A 92 15.94 -4.27 -6.64
CA GLY A 92 15.96 -2.88 -7.14
C GLY A 92 15.31 -2.69 -8.51
N ASP A 93 14.54 -3.65 -8.99
CA ASP A 93 13.87 -3.63 -10.29
C ASP A 93 12.32 -3.58 -10.19
N ARG A 94 11.78 -3.59 -8.96
CA ARG A 94 10.33 -3.55 -8.71
C ARG A 94 10.01 -2.63 -7.52
N TYR A 95 9.15 -1.64 -7.76
CA TYR A 95 8.67 -0.69 -6.76
C TYR A 95 7.16 -0.55 -6.91
N ILE A 96 6.44 -0.66 -5.79
CA ILE A 96 4.97 -0.50 -5.76
C ILE A 96 4.65 0.51 -4.68
N ALA A 97 3.91 1.57 -5.04
CA ALA A 97 3.33 2.49 -4.07
C ALA A 97 1.80 2.37 -4.10
N MET A 98 1.22 2.08 -2.94
CA MET A 98 -0.22 1.91 -2.77
C MET A 98 -0.77 3.03 -1.91
N GLY A 99 -1.61 3.90 -2.49
CA GLY A 99 -2.38 4.91 -1.76
C GLY A 99 -3.73 4.36 -1.34
N GLY A 100 -4.18 4.78 -0.17
CA GLY A 100 -5.48 4.35 0.33
C GLY A 100 -5.90 5.06 1.59
N ARG A 101 -7.04 4.62 2.13
CA ARG A 101 -7.65 5.17 3.33
C ARG A 101 -7.44 4.24 4.51
N ALA A 102 -6.84 4.77 5.57
CA ALA A 102 -6.65 4.07 6.83
C ALA A 102 -7.91 4.13 7.70
N THR A 103 -8.29 3.00 8.27
CA THR A 103 -9.30 2.86 9.31
C THR A 103 -8.65 2.26 10.54
N ILE A 104 -8.94 2.84 11.71
CA ILE A 104 -8.44 2.38 13.00
C ILE A 104 -9.49 1.44 13.60
N ASN A 105 -9.11 0.18 13.80
CA ASN A 105 -9.95 -0.83 14.40
C ASN A 105 -9.40 -1.18 15.80
N GLU A 106 -10.22 -0.94 16.81
CA GLU A 106 -9.88 -1.15 18.22
C GLU A 106 -10.53 -2.42 18.79
N ASP A 107 -11.19 -3.23 17.95
CA ASP A 107 -11.81 -4.50 18.36
C ASP A 107 -10.74 -5.52 18.77
N PRO A 108 -10.79 -6.05 20.02
CA PRO A 108 -9.87 -7.08 20.49
C PRO A 108 -9.90 -8.38 19.66
N GLU A 109 -11.03 -8.73 19.06
CA GLU A 109 -11.13 -9.93 18.22
C GLU A 109 -10.34 -9.77 16.93
N GLU A 110 -10.40 -8.60 16.31
CA GLU A 110 -9.57 -8.28 15.13
C GLU A 110 -8.07 -8.36 15.45
N MET A 111 -7.67 -7.85 16.61
CA MET A 111 -6.28 -8.00 17.07
C MET A 111 -5.90 -9.47 17.23
N ARG A 112 -6.79 -10.27 17.82
CA ARG A 112 -6.54 -11.69 18.05
C ARG A 112 -6.34 -12.46 16.75
N THR A 113 -7.10 -12.12 15.70
CA THR A 113 -6.95 -12.76 14.37
C THR A 113 -5.61 -12.51 13.73
N MET A 114 -4.96 -11.38 14.04
CA MET A 114 -3.67 -10.99 13.49
C MET A 114 -2.49 -11.39 14.37
N TRP A 115 -2.75 -11.82 15.63
CA TRP A 115 -1.68 -12.15 16.56
C TRP A 115 -1.02 -13.48 16.22
N SER A 116 0.29 -13.50 16.16
CA SER A 116 1.10 -14.72 16.06
C SER A 116 2.16 -14.73 17.16
N ARG A 117 2.74 -15.89 17.47
CA ARG A 117 3.80 -16.03 18.48
C ARG A 117 5.05 -15.20 18.14
N ASP A 118 5.31 -14.97 16.86
CA ASP A 118 6.46 -14.16 16.43
C ASP A 118 6.32 -12.69 16.85
N LEU A 119 5.08 -12.23 17.07
CA LEU A 119 4.79 -10.89 17.56
C LEU A 119 5.11 -10.70 19.04
N ASP A 120 5.14 -11.79 19.84
CA ASP A 120 5.46 -11.70 21.27
C ASP A 120 6.86 -11.09 21.52
N ALA A 121 7.80 -11.34 20.63
CA ALA A 121 9.14 -10.76 20.69
C ALA A 121 9.15 -9.24 20.43
N HIS A 122 8.21 -8.75 19.63
CA HIS A 122 8.10 -7.33 19.28
C HIS A 122 7.19 -6.53 20.22
N PHE A 123 6.29 -7.21 20.92
CA PHE A 123 5.27 -6.62 21.77
C PHE A 123 5.19 -7.33 23.14
N PRO A 124 6.24 -7.28 23.99
CA PRO A 124 6.12 -7.77 25.35
C PRO A 124 5.19 -6.84 26.16
N PRO A 125 4.27 -7.36 27.00
CA PRO A 125 4.07 -8.74 27.46
C PRO A 125 3.19 -9.61 26.56
N GLY A 126 3.21 -9.47 25.27
CA GLY A 126 2.44 -10.28 24.34
C GLY A 126 1.01 -9.74 24.14
N PHE A 127 0.08 -10.61 23.74
CA PHE A 127 -1.31 -10.23 23.46
C PHE A 127 -2.04 -9.55 24.62
N ALA A 128 -1.59 -9.80 25.86
CA ALA A 128 -2.15 -9.14 27.05
C ALA A 128 -1.87 -7.62 27.10
N ASP A 129 -1.00 -7.10 26.24
CA ASP A 129 -0.81 -5.65 26.09
C ASP A 129 -2.05 -5.03 25.44
N ALA A 130 -2.98 -4.55 26.28
CA ALA A 130 -4.20 -3.85 25.84
C ALA A 130 -3.96 -2.56 25.04
N ASN A 131 -2.70 -2.18 24.83
CA ASN A 131 -2.31 -0.97 24.12
C ASN A 131 -2.07 -1.16 22.61
N MET A 132 -2.59 -2.26 22.05
CA MET A 132 -2.51 -2.56 20.61
C MET A 132 -3.82 -2.26 19.90
N ILE A 133 -3.74 -1.98 18.61
CA ILE A 133 -4.87 -1.79 17.70
C ILE A 133 -4.49 -2.27 16.29
N VAL A 134 -5.51 -2.54 15.47
CA VAL A 134 -5.35 -2.86 14.06
C VAL A 134 -5.57 -1.61 13.23
N ILE A 135 -4.68 -1.36 12.30
CA ILE A 135 -4.91 -0.40 11.21
C ILE A 135 -5.24 -1.22 9.96
N GLN A 136 -6.36 -0.90 9.34
CA GLN A 136 -6.74 -1.40 8.02
C GLN A 136 -6.56 -0.27 7.00
N VAL A 137 -6.01 -0.60 5.84
CA VAL A 137 -5.87 0.34 4.72
C VAL A 137 -6.57 -0.25 3.51
N ASP A 138 -7.61 0.43 3.05
CA ASP A 138 -8.33 0.10 1.84
C ASP A 138 -7.72 0.88 0.68
N ILE A 139 -7.14 0.16 -0.28
CA ILE A 139 -6.33 0.72 -1.36
C ILE A 139 -7.22 1.15 -2.52
N ASP A 140 -7.03 2.36 -2.99
CA ASP A 140 -7.73 2.97 -4.13
C ASP A 140 -6.78 3.44 -5.25
N ARG A 141 -5.46 3.45 -5.01
CA ARG A 141 -4.43 3.85 -5.99
C ARG A 141 -3.24 2.93 -5.90
N ILE A 142 -2.70 2.52 -7.06
CA ILE A 142 -1.48 1.71 -7.15
C ILE A 142 -0.59 2.31 -8.23
N GLU A 143 0.60 2.74 -7.85
CA GLU A 143 1.66 3.13 -8.79
C GLU A 143 2.65 1.97 -8.90
N VAL A 144 2.91 1.56 -10.14
CA VAL A 144 3.69 0.37 -10.48
C VAL A 144 4.94 0.78 -11.25
N HIS A 145 6.10 0.34 -10.78
CA HIS A 145 7.36 0.41 -11.51
C HIS A 145 7.99 -0.98 -11.50
N VAL A 146 7.92 -1.67 -12.62
CA VAL A 146 8.47 -3.02 -12.79
C VAL A 146 9.26 -3.06 -14.09
N ARG A 147 10.56 -3.33 -13.99
CA ARG A 147 11.47 -3.36 -15.14
C ARG A 147 11.01 -4.38 -16.19
N GLY A 148 10.99 -3.95 -17.44
CA GLY A 148 10.53 -4.78 -18.55
C GLY A 148 9.01 -4.89 -18.70
N LEU A 149 8.23 -4.28 -17.77
CA LEU A 149 6.77 -4.24 -17.84
C LEU A 149 6.23 -2.79 -17.92
N THR A 150 6.78 -1.88 -17.12
CA THR A 150 6.40 -0.47 -17.14
C THR A 150 7.29 0.33 -18.12
N PRO A 151 6.86 1.54 -18.56
CA PRO A 151 7.61 2.31 -19.55
C PRO A 151 9.07 2.56 -19.18
N GLU A 152 9.93 2.51 -20.18
CA GLU A 152 11.36 2.85 -20.08
C GLU A 152 11.62 4.34 -20.43
N PRO A 153 12.64 4.98 -19.85
CA PRO A 153 13.61 4.43 -18.88
C PRO A 153 12.95 4.10 -17.53
N PHE A 154 13.38 2.98 -16.93
CA PHE A 154 12.81 2.49 -15.68
C PHE A 154 12.74 3.57 -14.59
N GLY A 155 11.55 3.79 -14.05
CA GLY A 155 11.27 4.79 -13.02
C GLY A 155 11.09 6.23 -13.56
N ALA A 156 11.28 6.49 -14.87
CA ALA A 156 11.05 7.82 -15.45
C ALA A 156 9.58 8.06 -15.85
N GLY A 157 8.87 6.99 -16.19
CA GLY A 157 7.44 7.03 -16.51
C GLY A 157 6.58 6.73 -15.28
N ARG A 158 5.33 7.19 -15.30
CA ARG A 158 4.34 6.91 -14.26
C ARG A 158 3.35 5.87 -14.78
N THR A 159 3.20 4.76 -14.08
CA THR A 159 2.14 3.77 -14.29
C THR A 159 1.23 3.78 -13.08
N LEU A 160 0.19 4.59 -13.13
CA LEU A 160 -0.78 4.74 -12.05
C LEU A 160 -2.09 4.08 -12.41
N LEU A 161 -2.59 3.26 -11.49
CA LEU A 161 -3.92 2.68 -11.52
C LEU A 161 -4.77 3.30 -10.42
N GLU A 162 -6.01 3.64 -10.73
CA GLU A 162 -7.02 4.10 -9.76
C GLU A 162 -8.21 3.16 -9.75
N ARG A 163 -8.74 2.94 -8.56
CA ARG A 163 -9.92 2.13 -8.36
C ARG A 163 -11.19 2.90 -8.68
N GLN A 164 -12.07 2.29 -9.46
CA GLN A 164 -13.38 2.82 -9.78
C GLN A 164 -14.40 2.45 -8.69
N PRO A 165 -15.49 3.18 -8.54
CA PRO A 165 -16.53 2.86 -7.56
C PRO A 165 -17.10 1.43 -7.69
N ALA A 166 -17.12 0.87 -8.91
CA ALA A 166 -17.56 -0.49 -9.18
C ALA A 166 -16.52 -1.58 -8.85
N GLY A 167 -15.34 -1.19 -8.31
CA GLY A 167 -14.27 -2.11 -7.91
C GLY A 167 -13.25 -2.44 -9.01
N SER A 168 -13.50 -2.08 -10.27
CA SER A 168 -12.52 -2.22 -11.36
C SER A 168 -11.39 -1.19 -11.23
N TRP A 169 -10.28 -1.44 -11.93
CA TRP A 169 -9.15 -0.52 -12.01
C TRP A 169 -9.07 0.16 -13.36
N ARG A 170 -8.66 1.41 -13.39
CA ARG A 170 -8.35 2.15 -14.62
C ARG A 170 -6.93 2.69 -14.59
N PHE A 171 -6.33 2.79 -15.74
CA PHE A 171 -5.07 3.49 -15.93
C PHE A 171 -5.30 5.01 -15.89
N VAL A 172 -4.42 5.73 -15.21
CA VAL A 172 -4.40 7.20 -15.16
C VAL A 172 -3.21 7.69 -15.98
N PRO A 173 -3.43 8.33 -17.14
CA PRO A 173 -2.35 8.87 -17.95
C PRO A 173 -1.46 9.84 -17.16
N ALA A 174 -0.17 9.87 -17.49
CA ALA A 174 0.70 10.96 -17.03
C ALA A 174 0.26 12.27 -17.70
N TRP A 175 0.42 13.37 -16.99
CA TRP A 175 0.15 14.74 -17.49
C TRP A 175 1.21 15.13 -18.51
#